data_61b73b1f027ba6aa5159921bd047c219
#
_entry.id   61b73b1f027ba6aa5159921bd047c219
#
_cell.length_a   1.000
_cell.length_b   1.000
_cell.length_c   1.000
_cell.angle_alpha   90.00
_cell.angle_beta   90.00
_cell.angle_gamma   90.00
#
_symmetry.space_group_name_H-M   'P 1'
#
loop_
_entity.id
_entity.type
_entity.pdbx_description
1 polymer ?
#
loop_
_entity_poly.entity_id
_entity_poly.type
_entity_poly.pdbx_seq_one_letter_code
_entity_poly.pdbx_strand_id
1 'polypeptide(L)'
;MKKILLLGSGELGKEFVIAAKRAGQYVIACDKYENAPAMQVADEHEVFNMLDGDALAAVVERHKPDIIVPEIEAIRTERLFDFEKMGIQVVPSARAVNFTMNRKAIRDLAAKELGLRTAKYFYATTLEQLREHSKEIGFPCVIKPLMSSSGHGQSIVREASELEKAFNDAMEGSRGDVKEIIIEEFIHFDSEFTLLTVTQKDGPTLFCPPIGHVQKGGDYRESWQPFSIPEDELLKAQDMADKVTRALTGAGLWGVEFFLTKQGEVIFSELSPRPHDTGMVTLGHTTNLSEFELHFRAVMGLPIAGIHLEHAGASAVILSPVESNDPLPYNLVEALKEDHTRIRIFGKPEAHFGRRMGVTLCYGEPDADTTALRDKAKRLAATVLGTDPYMEK
;
A
#
# COMPACT_ATOMS: atom_id res chain seq x y z
N MET A 1 2.82 19.54 -20.82
CA MET A 1 3.01 19.48 -19.35
C MET A 1 1.63 19.42 -18.73
N LYS A 2 1.38 18.45 -17.87
CA LYS A 2 0.14 18.32 -17.10
C LYS A 2 0.35 18.81 -15.68
N LYS A 3 -0.72 19.32 -15.08
CA LYS A 3 -0.75 19.73 -13.68
C LYS A 3 -1.40 18.60 -12.86
N ILE A 4 -0.62 18.00 -11.97
CA ILE A 4 -1.02 16.86 -11.14
C ILE A 4 -1.21 17.34 -9.70
N LEU A 5 -2.37 17.07 -9.11
CA LEU A 5 -2.66 17.25 -7.70
C LEU A 5 -2.54 15.90 -7.00
N LEU A 6 -1.52 15.76 -6.16
CA LEU A 6 -1.27 14.56 -5.37
C LEU A 6 -1.96 14.71 -4.00
N LEU A 7 -2.85 13.80 -3.67
CA LEU A 7 -3.56 13.78 -2.37
C LEU A 7 -2.95 12.71 -1.46
N GLY A 8 -2.08 13.13 -0.56
CA GLY A 8 -1.21 12.31 0.24
C GLY A 8 0.25 12.49 -0.16
N SER A 9 1.07 12.98 0.76
CA SER A 9 2.45 13.37 0.49
C SER A 9 3.46 12.54 1.29
N GLY A 10 3.14 11.26 1.51
CA GLY A 10 4.02 10.31 2.18
C GLY A 10 5.22 9.89 1.34
N GLU A 11 5.90 8.83 1.78
CA GLU A 11 7.07 8.25 1.12
C GLU A 11 6.79 7.74 -0.29
N LEU A 12 5.66 7.08 -0.49
CA LEU A 12 5.25 6.58 -1.81
C LEU A 12 4.93 7.75 -2.74
N GLY A 13 4.21 8.75 -2.23
CA GLY A 13 3.94 10.00 -2.95
C GLY A 13 5.23 10.71 -3.38
N LYS A 14 6.27 10.75 -2.54
CA LYS A 14 7.57 11.32 -2.88
C LYS A 14 8.20 10.66 -4.12
N GLU A 15 8.24 9.34 -4.15
CA GLU A 15 8.82 8.60 -5.28
C GLU A 15 7.97 8.77 -6.56
N PHE A 16 6.63 8.84 -6.42
CA PHE A 16 5.75 9.19 -7.55
C PHE A 16 6.04 10.60 -8.09
N VAL A 17 6.19 11.60 -7.20
CA VAL A 17 6.53 12.97 -7.63
C VAL A 17 7.88 12.98 -8.36
N ILE A 18 8.88 12.26 -7.85
CA ILE A 18 10.19 12.16 -8.51
C ILE A 18 10.04 11.59 -9.94
N ALA A 19 9.23 10.54 -10.13
CA ALA A 19 8.96 9.98 -11.45
C ALA A 19 8.26 11.00 -12.37
N ALA A 20 7.25 11.72 -11.87
CA ALA A 20 6.54 12.75 -12.60
C ALA A 20 7.46 13.94 -12.97
N LYS A 21 8.33 14.38 -12.05
CA LYS A 21 9.28 15.48 -12.28
C LYS A 21 10.35 15.12 -13.31
N ARG A 22 10.86 13.88 -13.32
CA ARG A 22 11.77 13.39 -14.36
C ARG A 22 11.17 13.50 -15.77
N ALA A 23 9.84 13.40 -15.88
CA ALA A 23 9.10 13.55 -17.13
C ALA A 23 8.55 14.98 -17.36
N GLY A 24 9.02 15.97 -16.60
CA GLY A 24 8.69 17.38 -16.80
C GLY A 24 7.26 17.78 -16.44
N GLN A 25 6.58 17.03 -15.56
CA GLN A 25 5.22 17.38 -15.12
C GLN A 25 5.26 18.37 -13.96
N TYR A 26 4.15 19.11 -13.77
CA TYR A 26 3.97 20.04 -12.67
C TYR A 26 3.17 19.35 -11.56
N VAL A 27 3.67 19.30 -10.34
CA VAL A 27 3.05 18.57 -9.23
C VAL A 27 2.79 19.49 -8.05
N ILE A 28 1.56 19.45 -7.55
CA ILE A 28 1.13 20.07 -6.29
C ILE A 28 0.92 18.93 -5.29
N ALA A 29 1.70 18.90 -4.21
CA ALA A 29 1.64 17.87 -3.18
C ALA A 29 0.80 18.34 -1.99
N CYS A 30 -0.23 17.57 -1.61
CA CYS A 30 -1.16 17.91 -0.52
C CYS A 30 -1.03 16.93 0.64
N ASP A 31 -1.04 17.45 1.87
CA ASP A 31 -1.14 16.64 3.09
C ASP A 31 -1.75 17.47 4.23
N LYS A 32 -2.00 16.82 5.37
CA LYS A 32 -2.51 17.48 6.59
C LYS A 32 -1.44 18.15 7.44
N TYR A 33 -0.15 17.99 7.12
CA TYR A 33 0.99 18.53 7.87
C TYR A 33 2.07 19.06 6.94
N GLU A 34 2.80 20.05 7.42
CA GLU A 34 3.89 20.72 6.70
C GLU A 34 5.09 19.82 6.46
N ASN A 35 5.83 20.11 5.38
CA ASN A 35 7.08 19.43 5.04
C ASN A 35 6.96 17.91 4.90
N ALA A 36 5.79 17.43 4.47
CA ALA A 36 5.60 16.02 4.16
C ALA A 36 6.56 15.57 3.04
N PRO A 37 6.99 14.29 2.99
CA PRO A 37 8.02 13.80 2.08
C PRO A 37 7.87 14.24 0.62
N ALA A 38 6.68 14.14 0.03
CA ALA A 38 6.45 14.53 -1.37
C ALA A 38 6.50 16.05 -1.60
N MET A 39 6.14 16.86 -0.59
CA MET A 39 6.22 18.33 -0.68
C MET A 39 7.67 18.81 -0.90
N GLN A 40 8.66 18.07 -0.40
CA GLN A 40 10.08 18.40 -0.52
C GLN A 40 10.60 18.33 -1.96
N VAL A 41 9.86 17.71 -2.87
CA VAL A 41 10.28 17.47 -4.28
C VAL A 41 9.22 17.93 -5.30
N ALA A 42 8.08 18.42 -4.85
CA ALA A 42 7.02 18.98 -5.69
C ALA A 42 7.30 20.43 -6.11
N ASP A 43 6.53 20.95 -7.06
CA ASP A 43 6.61 22.35 -7.48
C ASP A 43 5.89 23.28 -6.50
N GLU A 44 4.75 22.85 -6.00
CA GLU A 44 3.95 23.54 -4.98
C GLU A 44 3.40 22.53 -3.97
N HIS A 45 2.93 23.04 -2.84
CA HIS A 45 2.26 22.21 -1.84
C HIS A 45 1.10 22.93 -1.17
N GLU A 46 0.17 22.16 -0.62
CA GLU A 46 -0.95 22.64 0.17
C GLU A 46 -1.11 21.81 1.45
N VAL A 47 -1.36 22.49 2.55
CA VAL A 47 -1.56 21.85 3.86
C VAL A 47 -2.99 22.06 4.31
N PHE A 48 -3.79 21.00 4.34
CA PHE A 48 -5.18 21.04 4.75
C PHE A 48 -5.70 19.66 5.11
N ASN A 49 -6.83 19.61 5.80
CA ASN A 49 -7.52 18.34 6.07
C ASN A 49 -8.28 17.86 4.83
N MET A 50 -7.77 16.84 4.15
CA MET A 50 -8.39 16.29 2.93
C MET A 50 -9.73 15.56 3.19
N LEU A 51 -10.10 15.31 4.45
CA LEU A 51 -11.44 14.85 4.82
C LEU A 51 -12.46 16.00 4.82
N ASP A 52 -12.01 17.25 4.81
CA ASP A 52 -12.86 18.42 4.60
C ASP A 52 -13.10 18.61 3.09
N GLY A 53 -14.31 18.26 2.65
CA GLY A 53 -14.68 18.31 1.24
C GLY A 53 -14.71 19.73 0.65
N ASP A 54 -14.95 20.75 1.46
CA ASP A 54 -14.98 22.15 1.01
C ASP A 54 -13.56 22.70 0.88
N ALA A 55 -12.67 22.37 1.82
CA ALA A 55 -11.24 22.66 1.70
C ALA A 55 -10.62 21.99 0.47
N LEU A 56 -10.94 20.70 0.25
CA LEU A 56 -10.48 19.97 -0.94
C LEU A 56 -10.99 20.62 -2.25
N ALA A 57 -12.27 21.01 -2.29
CA ALA A 57 -12.84 21.68 -3.46
C ALA A 57 -12.17 23.05 -3.71
N ALA A 58 -11.89 23.82 -2.67
CA ALA A 58 -11.21 25.12 -2.78
C ALA A 58 -9.77 24.98 -3.33
N VAL A 59 -9.04 23.94 -2.95
CA VAL A 59 -7.71 23.65 -3.48
C VAL A 59 -7.79 23.27 -4.97
N VAL A 60 -8.73 22.41 -5.35
CA VAL A 60 -8.95 22.04 -6.76
C VAL A 60 -9.35 23.26 -7.62
N GLU A 61 -10.21 24.12 -7.12
CA GLU A 61 -10.61 25.37 -7.80
C GLU A 61 -9.42 26.32 -8.00
N ARG A 62 -8.56 26.46 -6.99
CA ARG A 62 -7.36 27.31 -7.03
C ARG A 62 -6.33 26.83 -8.04
N HIS A 63 -6.01 25.55 -8.01
CA HIS A 63 -4.94 25.00 -8.82
C HIS A 63 -5.38 24.52 -10.20
N LYS A 64 -6.65 24.19 -10.37
CA LYS A 64 -7.24 23.68 -11.63
C LYS A 64 -6.38 22.55 -12.25
N PRO A 65 -6.17 21.44 -11.50
CA PRO A 65 -5.34 20.36 -11.98
C PRO A 65 -5.96 19.65 -13.19
N ASP A 66 -5.12 19.09 -14.06
CA ASP A 66 -5.55 18.17 -15.10
C ASP A 66 -5.88 16.79 -14.54
N ILE A 67 -5.12 16.38 -13.48
CA ILE A 67 -5.16 15.02 -12.94
C ILE A 67 -5.10 15.12 -11.40
N ILE A 68 -5.93 14.33 -10.73
CA ILE A 68 -5.89 14.11 -9.29
C ILE A 68 -5.43 12.68 -9.03
N VAL A 69 -4.39 12.53 -8.20
CA VAL A 69 -3.80 11.23 -7.83
C VAL A 69 -3.92 11.04 -6.31
N PRO A 70 -4.91 10.30 -5.83
CA PRO A 70 -5.00 9.89 -4.44
C PRO A 70 -3.88 8.90 -4.08
N GLU A 71 -3.23 9.13 -2.94
CA GLU A 71 -2.12 8.30 -2.46
C GLU A 71 -2.36 7.79 -1.02
N ILE A 72 -3.35 8.33 -0.32
CA ILE A 72 -3.76 7.89 1.01
C ILE A 72 -5.27 7.67 1.09
N GLU A 73 -5.71 7.02 2.17
CA GLU A 73 -7.13 6.72 2.42
C GLU A 73 -7.90 7.88 3.08
N ALA A 74 -7.22 8.85 3.73
CA ALA A 74 -7.85 9.94 4.49
C ALA A 74 -8.29 11.11 3.60
N ILE A 75 -9.19 10.85 2.65
CA ILE A 75 -9.69 11.79 1.66
C ILE A 75 -11.23 11.76 1.66
N ARG A 76 -11.88 12.90 1.40
CA ARG A 76 -13.33 12.97 1.15
C ARG A 76 -13.61 12.45 -0.27
N THR A 77 -13.68 11.12 -0.41
CA THR A 77 -13.73 10.44 -1.71
C THR A 77 -14.97 10.74 -2.54
N GLU A 78 -16.08 11.14 -1.91
CA GLU A 78 -17.31 11.55 -2.62
C GLU A 78 -17.06 12.77 -3.52
N ARG A 79 -16.15 13.69 -3.13
CA ARG A 79 -15.77 14.84 -3.97
C ARG A 79 -15.05 14.45 -5.24
N LEU A 80 -14.37 13.31 -5.25
CA LEU A 80 -13.66 12.84 -6.46
C LEU A 80 -14.62 12.59 -7.63
N PHE A 81 -15.84 12.09 -7.35
CA PHE A 81 -16.88 11.94 -8.38
C PHE A 81 -17.33 13.28 -8.98
N ASP A 82 -17.36 14.34 -8.16
CA ASP A 82 -17.70 15.67 -8.65
C ASP A 82 -16.60 16.21 -9.56
N PHE A 83 -15.34 15.99 -9.21
CA PHE A 83 -14.20 16.40 -10.03
C PHE A 83 -14.15 15.65 -11.37
N GLU A 84 -14.46 14.35 -11.39
CA GLU A 84 -14.61 13.60 -12.66
C GLU A 84 -15.72 14.20 -13.55
N LYS A 85 -16.88 14.58 -12.98
CA LYS A 85 -17.95 15.27 -13.73
C LYS A 85 -17.52 16.62 -14.27
N MET A 86 -16.57 17.29 -13.61
CA MET A 86 -15.98 18.55 -14.11
C MET A 86 -14.93 18.32 -15.21
N GLY A 87 -14.65 17.07 -15.58
CA GLY A 87 -13.67 16.70 -16.60
C GLY A 87 -12.22 16.56 -16.09
N ILE A 88 -11.99 16.56 -14.77
CA ILE A 88 -10.69 16.31 -14.17
C ILE A 88 -10.49 14.79 -14.10
N GLN A 89 -9.36 14.31 -14.55
CA GLN A 89 -9.02 12.88 -14.45
C GLN A 89 -8.68 12.53 -12.99
N VAL A 90 -9.35 11.52 -12.42
CA VAL A 90 -8.98 10.92 -11.12
C VAL A 90 -8.37 9.54 -11.38
N VAL A 91 -7.27 9.20 -10.72
CA VAL A 91 -6.51 7.97 -11.00
C VAL A 91 -6.48 7.02 -9.80
N PRO A 92 -6.82 5.74 -9.99
CA PRO A 92 -7.30 5.15 -11.25
C PRO A 92 -8.70 5.60 -11.62
N SER A 93 -9.61 5.80 -10.66
CA SER A 93 -10.94 6.39 -10.80
C SER A 93 -11.50 6.78 -9.44
N ALA A 94 -12.47 7.72 -9.38
CA ALA A 94 -13.18 8.05 -8.13
C ALA A 94 -13.87 6.82 -7.53
N ARG A 95 -14.42 5.94 -8.37
CA ARG A 95 -15.01 4.66 -7.95
C ARG A 95 -13.99 3.77 -7.25
N ALA A 96 -12.82 3.58 -7.85
CA ALA A 96 -11.77 2.74 -7.28
C ALA A 96 -11.33 3.24 -5.90
N VAL A 97 -11.04 4.54 -5.79
CA VAL A 97 -10.60 5.15 -4.54
C VAL A 97 -11.68 5.05 -3.46
N ASN A 98 -12.95 5.31 -3.80
CA ASN A 98 -14.06 5.21 -2.87
C ASN A 98 -14.28 3.78 -2.37
N PHE A 99 -14.23 2.79 -3.27
CA PHE A 99 -14.41 1.37 -2.91
C PHE A 99 -13.29 0.86 -2.01
N THR A 100 -12.05 1.19 -2.29
CA THR A 100 -10.91 0.69 -1.53
C THR A 100 -10.76 1.35 -0.17
N MET A 101 -11.30 2.56 0.01
CA MET A 101 -11.45 3.21 1.32
C MET A 101 -12.44 2.47 2.24
N ASN A 102 -13.39 1.74 1.66
CA ASN A 102 -14.41 1.02 2.38
C ASN A 102 -14.14 -0.49 2.28
N ARG A 103 -13.55 -1.08 3.33
CA ARG A 103 -13.23 -2.51 3.38
C ARG A 103 -14.45 -3.40 3.10
N LYS A 104 -15.65 -2.97 3.47
CA LYS A 104 -16.89 -3.66 3.15
C LYS A 104 -17.16 -3.67 1.65
N ALA A 105 -17.04 -2.53 0.99
CA ALA A 105 -17.32 -2.42 -0.44
C ALA A 105 -16.36 -3.28 -1.27
N ILE A 106 -15.06 -3.22 -1.00
CA ILE A 106 -14.08 -4.03 -1.74
C ILE A 106 -14.22 -5.53 -1.44
N ARG A 107 -14.50 -5.90 -0.18
CA ARG A 107 -14.70 -7.29 0.20
C ARG A 107 -15.95 -7.88 -0.46
N ASP A 108 -17.06 -7.16 -0.45
CA ASP A 108 -18.32 -7.59 -1.05
C ASP A 108 -18.20 -7.66 -2.59
N LEU A 109 -17.51 -6.70 -3.22
CA LEU A 109 -17.20 -6.77 -4.66
C LEU A 109 -16.42 -8.05 -4.98
N ALA A 110 -15.32 -8.30 -4.28
CA ALA A 110 -14.47 -9.46 -4.54
C ALA A 110 -15.22 -10.79 -4.31
N ALA A 111 -15.86 -10.95 -3.14
CA ALA A 111 -16.45 -12.21 -2.74
C ALA A 111 -17.84 -12.46 -3.36
N LYS A 112 -18.74 -11.46 -3.37
CA LYS A 112 -20.15 -11.66 -3.75
C LYS A 112 -20.41 -11.36 -5.21
N GLU A 113 -19.80 -10.31 -5.77
CA GLU A 113 -20.06 -9.92 -7.16
C GLU A 113 -19.16 -10.67 -8.13
N LEU A 114 -17.86 -10.79 -7.79
CA LEU A 114 -16.87 -11.44 -8.67
C LEU A 114 -16.61 -12.91 -8.33
N GLY A 115 -17.13 -13.40 -7.20
CA GLY A 115 -16.98 -14.80 -6.79
C GLY A 115 -15.53 -15.21 -6.51
N LEU A 116 -14.67 -14.27 -6.11
CA LEU A 116 -13.28 -14.58 -5.80
C LEU A 116 -13.18 -15.29 -4.44
N ARG A 117 -12.20 -16.18 -4.29
CA ARG A 117 -11.88 -16.79 -3.01
C ARG A 117 -11.27 -15.74 -2.08
N THR A 118 -11.99 -15.41 -1.02
CA THR A 118 -11.55 -14.52 0.07
C THR A 118 -11.65 -15.27 1.40
N ALA A 119 -11.13 -14.71 2.50
CA ALA A 119 -11.49 -15.18 3.83
C ALA A 119 -13.02 -15.15 4.01
N LYS A 120 -13.61 -16.14 4.70
CA LYS A 120 -15.01 -16.07 5.12
C LYS A 120 -15.20 -14.91 6.08
N TYR A 121 -16.26 -14.13 5.98
CA TYR A 121 -16.42 -12.92 6.78
C TYR A 121 -17.88 -12.61 7.11
N PHE A 122 -18.07 -11.82 8.17
CA PHE A 122 -19.34 -11.19 8.54
C PHE A 122 -19.08 -9.77 9.05
N TYR A 123 -20.15 -8.98 9.10
CA TYR A 123 -20.10 -7.62 9.66
C TYR A 123 -20.85 -7.58 10.97
N ALA A 124 -20.40 -6.75 11.91
CA ALA A 124 -21.06 -6.57 13.19
C ALA A 124 -21.02 -5.09 13.63
N THR A 125 -22.14 -4.62 14.19
CA THR A 125 -22.28 -3.31 14.82
C THR A 125 -22.43 -3.43 16.32
N THR A 126 -22.68 -4.63 16.84
CA THR A 126 -22.82 -4.92 18.27
C THR A 126 -21.98 -6.14 18.68
N LEU A 127 -21.62 -6.20 19.95
CA LEU A 127 -20.88 -7.33 20.51
C LEU A 127 -21.68 -8.65 20.42
N GLU A 128 -23.02 -8.59 20.51
CA GLU A 128 -23.88 -9.77 20.38
C GLU A 128 -23.78 -10.37 18.98
N GLN A 129 -23.85 -9.52 17.92
CA GLN A 129 -23.65 -9.95 16.55
C GLN A 129 -22.26 -10.56 16.33
N LEU A 130 -21.23 -9.94 16.91
CA LEU A 130 -19.87 -10.47 16.82
C LEU A 130 -19.77 -11.86 17.47
N ARG A 131 -20.39 -12.06 18.66
CA ARG A 131 -20.43 -13.35 19.35
C ARG A 131 -21.19 -14.42 18.55
N GLU A 132 -22.24 -14.03 17.82
CA GLU A 132 -22.98 -14.94 16.96
C GLU A 132 -22.15 -15.36 15.75
N HIS A 133 -21.58 -14.40 15.03
CA HIS A 133 -20.75 -14.65 13.85
C HIS A 133 -19.46 -15.42 14.17
N SER A 134 -18.89 -15.23 15.36
CA SER A 134 -17.72 -15.99 15.78
C SER A 134 -17.99 -17.51 15.91
N LYS A 135 -19.23 -17.92 16.14
CA LYS A 135 -19.61 -19.35 16.17
C LYS A 135 -19.56 -19.98 14.77
N GLU A 136 -19.83 -19.17 13.74
CA GLU A 136 -19.80 -19.64 12.35
C GLU A 136 -18.39 -19.59 11.74
N ILE A 137 -17.58 -18.58 12.14
CA ILE A 137 -16.21 -18.41 11.67
C ILE A 137 -15.28 -19.41 12.39
N GLY A 138 -15.48 -19.61 13.69
CA GLY A 138 -14.58 -20.37 14.54
C GLY A 138 -13.40 -19.53 15.06
N PHE A 139 -12.46 -20.20 15.76
CA PHE A 139 -11.24 -19.59 16.28
C PHE A 139 -10.02 -20.36 15.78
N PRO A 140 -8.88 -19.65 15.54
CA PRO A 140 -8.74 -18.21 15.64
C PRO A 140 -9.52 -17.48 14.53
N CYS A 141 -9.89 -16.20 14.79
CA CYS A 141 -10.48 -15.30 13.81
C CYS A 141 -9.81 -13.92 13.90
N VAL A 142 -10.04 -13.09 12.87
CA VAL A 142 -9.48 -11.73 12.80
C VAL A 142 -10.62 -10.72 12.87
N ILE A 143 -10.50 -9.73 13.75
CA ILE A 143 -11.44 -8.63 13.89
C ILE A 143 -10.76 -7.34 13.46
N LYS A 144 -11.42 -6.57 12.58
CA LYS A 144 -10.86 -5.34 12.01
C LYS A 144 -11.93 -4.24 11.95
N PRO A 145 -11.55 -2.96 12.12
CA PRO A 145 -12.40 -1.85 11.71
C PRO A 145 -12.65 -1.89 10.20
N LEU A 146 -13.77 -1.38 9.72
CA LEU A 146 -14.01 -1.23 8.27
C LEU A 146 -13.13 -0.15 7.63
N MET A 147 -12.78 0.89 8.39
CA MET A 147 -11.92 1.97 7.92
C MET A 147 -10.71 2.09 8.86
N SER A 148 -9.59 1.52 8.46
CA SER A 148 -8.31 1.64 9.15
C SER A 148 -7.16 1.34 8.18
N SER A 149 -5.95 1.77 8.51
CA SER A 149 -4.73 1.44 7.79
C SER A 149 -3.67 0.89 8.74
N SER A 150 -2.67 0.19 8.23
CA SER A 150 -1.52 -0.32 9.01
C SER A 150 -1.93 -1.13 10.25
N GLY A 151 -2.99 -1.94 10.15
CA GLY A 151 -3.43 -2.83 11.22
C GLY A 151 -4.02 -2.14 12.47
N HIS A 152 -4.27 -0.83 12.45
CA HIS A 152 -4.87 -0.14 13.60
C HIS A 152 -6.25 -0.72 13.94
N GLY A 153 -6.43 -1.11 15.22
CA GLY A 153 -7.67 -1.72 15.71
C GLY A 153 -7.90 -3.17 15.27
N GLN A 154 -6.91 -3.79 14.60
CA GLN A 154 -6.98 -5.20 14.22
C GLN A 154 -6.55 -6.10 15.38
N SER A 155 -7.30 -7.17 15.62
CA SER A 155 -7.01 -8.19 16.63
C SER A 155 -7.15 -9.60 16.07
N ILE A 156 -6.22 -10.49 16.43
CA ILE A 156 -6.37 -11.93 16.24
C ILE A 156 -6.96 -12.47 17.54
N VAL A 157 -8.16 -13.02 17.45
CA VAL A 157 -8.93 -13.58 18.58
C VAL A 157 -8.82 -15.09 18.54
N ARG A 158 -8.31 -15.68 19.62
CA ARG A 158 -8.07 -17.12 19.72
C ARG A 158 -9.16 -17.87 20.50
N GLU A 159 -9.91 -17.14 21.31
CA GLU A 159 -11.01 -17.71 22.10
C GLU A 159 -12.10 -16.67 22.39
N ALA A 160 -13.28 -17.15 22.77
CA ALA A 160 -14.46 -16.30 22.94
C ALA A 160 -14.31 -15.22 24.05
N SER A 161 -13.42 -15.42 25.03
CA SER A 161 -13.14 -14.47 26.11
C SER A 161 -12.47 -13.18 25.62
N GLU A 162 -11.79 -13.22 24.47
CA GLU A 162 -11.10 -12.08 23.88
C GLU A 162 -12.00 -11.19 23.00
N LEU A 163 -13.22 -11.65 22.66
CA LEU A 163 -14.12 -10.96 21.71
C LEU A 163 -14.50 -9.55 22.14
N GLU A 164 -14.78 -9.34 23.42
CA GLU A 164 -15.21 -8.03 23.94
C GLU A 164 -14.09 -6.98 23.83
N LYS A 165 -12.87 -7.37 24.20
CA LYS A 165 -11.71 -6.50 24.04
C LYS A 165 -11.47 -6.17 22.57
N ALA A 166 -11.45 -7.19 21.70
CA ALA A 166 -11.23 -7.00 20.27
C ALA A 166 -12.32 -6.15 19.60
N PHE A 167 -13.58 -6.26 20.05
CA PHE A 167 -14.67 -5.39 19.60
C PHE A 167 -14.41 -3.93 19.97
N ASN A 168 -14.04 -3.66 21.22
CA ASN A 168 -13.76 -2.31 21.70
C ASN A 168 -12.55 -1.70 20.98
N ASP A 169 -11.46 -2.46 20.87
CA ASP A 169 -10.24 -2.03 20.16
C ASP A 169 -10.55 -1.69 18.69
N ALA A 170 -11.39 -2.49 18.01
CA ALA A 170 -11.77 -2.24 16.63
C ALA A 170 -12.72 -1.03 16.50
N MET A 171 -13.63 -0.83 17.43
CA MET A 171 -14.53 0.34 17.45
C MET A 171 -13.77 1.64 17.74
N GLU A 172 -12.78 1.61 18.62
CA GLU A 172 -11.91 2.77 18.91
C GLU A 172 -10.95 3.07 17.75
N GLY A 173 -10.41 2.03 17.12
CA GLY A 173 -9.50 2.15 15.97
C GLY A 173 -10.20 2.54 14.66
N SER A 174 -11.53 2.59 14.63
CA SER A 174 -12.30 2.93 13.44
C SER A 174 -12.18 4.42 13.10
N ARG A 175 -11.84 4.73 11.85
CA ARG A 175 -11.83 6.09 11.31
C ARG A 175 -13.18 6.42 10.65
N GLY A 176 -13.64 7.68 10.79
CA GLY A 176 -14.89 8.17 10.21
C GLY A 176 -16.13 7.85 11.06
N ASP A 177 -17.31 8.07 10.47
CA ASP A 177 -18.60 8.01 11.17
C ASP A 177 -19.22 6.61 11.22
N VAL A 178 -18.61 5.63 10.51
CA VAL A 178 -19.14 4.27 10.42
C VAL A 178 -18.63 3.43 11.59
N LYS A 179 -19.53 3.03 12.47
CA LYS A 179 -19.27 2.16 13.63
C LYS A 179 -19.66 0.71 13.31
N GLU A 180 -18.98 0.12 12.33
CA GLU A 180 -19.14 -1.28 11.94
C GLU A 180 -17.76 -1.93 11.84
N ILE A 181 -17.67 -3.19 12.23
CA ILE A 181 -16.46 -4.01 12.18
C ILE A 181 -16.66 -5.21 11.28
N ILE A 182 -15.58 -5.81 10.82
CA ILE A 182 -15.56 -7.09 10.11
C ILE A 182 -14.90 -8.16 10.98
N ILE A 183 -15.51 -9.34 11.04
CA ILE A 183 -14.89 -10.57 11.54
C ILE A 183 -14.57 -11.46 10.35
N GLU A 184 -13.34 -11.94 10.28
CA GLU A 184 -12.83 -12.77 9.18
C GLU A 184 -12.25 -14.08 9.70
N GLU A 185 -12.37 -15.12 8.87
CA GLU A 185 -11.63 -16.37 9.03
C GLU A 185 -10.11 -16.08 9.12
N PHE A 186 -9.45 -16.70 10.07
CA PHE A 186 -7.99 -16.67 10.12
C PHE A 186 -7.43 -17.63 9.08
N ILE A 187 -6.81 -17.09 8.04
CA ILE A 187 -6.20 -17.89 7.00
C ILE A 187 -4.86 -18.43 7.49
N HIS A 188 -4.71 -19.75 7.52
CA HIS A 188 -3.44 -20.44 7.76
C HIS A 188 -2.63 -20.48 6.47
N PHE A 189 -1.99 -19.36 6.14
CA PHE A 189 -1.16 -19.25 4.95
C PHE A 189 0.27 -19.73 5.19
N ASP A 190 0.95 -20.12 4.13
CA ASP A 190 2.39 -20.40 4.09
C ASP A 190 3.17 -19.11 3.84
N SER A 191 2.65 -18.29 2.95
CA SER A 191 3.27 -17.02 2.54
C SER A 191 2.24 -16.00 2.09
N GLU A 192 2.64 -14.73 2.18
CA GLU A 192 1.93 -13.57 1.65
C GLU A 192 2.71 -13.00 0.47
N PHE A 193 2.00 -12.55 -0.56
CA PHE A 193 2.64 -11.87 -1.68
C PHE A 193 1.75 -10.76 -2.25
N THR A 194 2.40 -9.77 -2.83
CA THR A 194 1.77 -8.69 -3.58
C THR A 194 1.99 -8.90 -5.07
N LEU A 195 0.92 -8.78 -5.85
CA LEU A 195 0.97 -8.71 -7.30
C LEU A 195 0.68 -7.27 -7.74
N LEU A 196 1.72 -6.50 -8.02
CA LEU A 196 1.56 -5.19 -8.62
C LEU A 196 0.95 -5.36 -10.02
N THR A 197 -0.23 -4.81 -10.18
CA THR A 197 -1.04 -4.92 -11.38
C THR A 197 -1.18 -3.54 -12.02
N VAL A 198 -1.02 -3.44 -13.32
CA VAL A 198 -1.12 -2.17 -14.05
C VAL A 198 -2.24 -2.25 -15.06
N THR A 199 -3.24 -1.41 -14.91
CA THR A 199 -4.27 -1.19 -15.93
C THR A 199 -3.90 0.02 -16.76
N GLN A 200 -3.97 -0.11 -18.08
CA GLN A 200 -3.62 0.93 -19.04
C GLN A 200 -4.89 1.56 -19.62
N LYS A 201 -4.78 2.82 -20.05
CA LYS A 201 -5.86 3.47 -20.80
C LYS A 201 -6.18 2.71 -22.09
N ASP A 202 -5.14 2.31 -22.81
CA ASP A 202 -5.22 1.53 -24.04
C ASP A 202 -4.22 0.37 -23.93
N GLY A 203 -4.72 -0.86 -23.93
CA GLY A 203 -3.88 -2.05 -23.85
C GLY A 203 -4.33 -3.07 -22.80
N PRO A 204 -3.59 -4.18 -22.69
CA PRO A 204 -3.89 -5.22 -21.72
C PRO A 204 -3.53 -4.79 -20.30
N THR A 205 -4.09 -5.49 -19.32
CA THR A 205 -3.59 -5.48 -17.94
C THR A 205 -2.20 -6.11 -17.91
N LEU A 206 -1.25 -5.47 -17.25
CA LEU A 206 0.11 -5.97 -17.06
C LEU A 206 0.34 -6.34 -15.59
N PHE A 207 1.20 -7.32 -15.37
CA PHE A 207 1.55 -7.79 -14.03
C PHE A 207 3.06 -7.71 -13.83
N CYS A 208 3.48 -7.21 -12.67
CA CYS A 208 4.87 -7.31 -12.25
C CYS A 208 5.17 -8.75 -11.80
N PRO A 209 6.45 -9.17 -11.82
CA PRO A 209 6.85 -10.36 -11.10
C PRO A 209 6.37 -10.29 -9.64
N PRO A 210 5.88 -11.38 -9.04
CA PRO A 210 5.33 -11.38 -7.68
C PRO A 210 6.36 -10.90 -6.64
N ILE A 211 5.87 -10.23 -5.61
CA ILE A 211 6.67 -9.70 -4.50
C ILE A 211 6.25 -10.42 -3.23
N GLY A 212 7.16 -11.19 -2.64
CA GLY A 212 6.98 -11.73 -1.30
C GLY A 212 7.21 -10.64 -0.24
N HIS A 213 6.50 -10.70 0.87
CA HIS A 213 6.69 -9.73 1.93
C HIS A 213 6.44 -10.31 3.32
N VAL A 214 6.87 -9.58 4.33
CA VAL A 214 6.57 -9.85 5.74
C VAL A 214 6.01 -8.59 6.37
N GLN A 215 4.91 -8.77 7.07
CA GLN A 215 4.31 -7.75 7.94
C GLN A 215 4.45 -8.16 9.41
N LYS A 216 4.54 -7.18 10.31
CA LYS A 216 4.47 -7.39 11.74
C LYS A 216 3.45 -6.43 12.34
N GLY A 217 2.41 -6.99 12.97
CA GLY A 217 1.31 -6.17 13.50
C GLY A 217 0.56 -5.35 12.43
N GLY A 218 0.53 -5.82 11.18
CA GLY A 218 -0.05 -5.11 10.04
C GLY A 218 0.86 -4.04 9.42
N ASP A 219 2.09 -3.86 9.94
CA ASP A 219 3.08 -2.95 9.36
C ASP A 219 4.06 -3.71 8.47
N TYR A 220 4.30 -3.20 7.27
CA TYR A 220 5.34 -3.67 6.36
C TYR A 220 6.72 -3.66 7.02
N ARG A 221 7.49 -4.74 6.86
CA ARG A 221 8.85 -4.90 7.41
C ARG A 221 9.90 -5.15 6.32
N GLU A 222 9.64 -6.09 5.44
CA GLU A 222 10.53 -6.42 4.32
C GLU A 222 9.73 -6.92 3.13
N SER A 223 10.29 -6.80 1.94
CA SER A 223 9.80 -7.44 0.72
C SER A 223 10.96 -7.91 -0.15
N TRP A 224 10.68 -8.86 -1.04
CA TRP A 224 11.67 -9.40 -1.98
C TRP A 224 11.03 -9.76 -3.31
N GLN A 225 11.84 -9.74 -4.35
CA GLN A 225 11.45 -10.08 -5.72
C GLN A 225 12.63 -10.77 -6.44
N PRO A 226 12.39 -11.87 -7.18
CA PRO A 226 11.08 -12.48 -7.36
C PRO A 226 10.63 -13.27 -6.12
N PHE A 227 9.32 -13.35 -5.91
CA PHE A 227 8.71 -14.34 -5.03
C PHE A 227 8.45 -15.61 -5.82
N SER A 228 8.93 -16.74 -5.32
CA SER A 228 8.73 -18.03 -5.97
C SER A 228 7.30 -18.54 -5.72
N ILE A 229 6.52 -18.69 -6.78
CA ILE A 229 5.16 -19.23 -6.77
C ILE A 229 5.00 -20.15 -7.98
N PRO A 230 4.32 -21.32 -7.84
CA PRO A 230 4.01 -22.16 -8.97
C PRO A 230 3.17 -21.43 -10.03
N GLU A 231 3.37 -21.77 -11.30
CA GLU A 231 2.76 -21.06 -12.43
C GLU A 231 1.23 -21.06 -12.39
N ASP A 232 0.63 -22.19 -12.03
CA ASP A 232 -0.84 -22.32 -11.94
C ASP A 232 -1.45 -21.39 -10.87
N GLU A 233 -0.76 -21.21 -9.71
CA GLU A 233 -1.16 -20.32 -8.66
C GLU A 233 -0.96 -18.85 -9.06
N LEU A 234 0.13 -18.55 -9.78
CA LEU A 234 0.35 -17.21 -10.32
C LEU A 234 -0.73 -16.81 -11.32
N LEU A 235 -1.09 -17.71 -12.23
CA LEU A 235 -2.17 -17.47 -13.20
C LEU A 235 -3.52 -17.22 -12.50
N LYS A 236 -3.83 -17.94 -11.41
CA LYS A 236 -5.03 -17.69 -10.61
C LYS A 236 -5.00 -16.30 -9.96
N ALA A 237 -3.86 -15.91 -9.39
CA ALA A 237 -3.69 -14.57 -8.80
C ALA A 237 -3.86 -13.45 -9.85
N GLN A 238 -3.29 -13.64 -11.04
CA GLN A 238 -3.42 -12.70 -12.16
C GLN A 238 -4.88 -12.57 -12.64
N ASP A 239 -5.61 -13.69 -12.76
CA ASP A 239 -7.05 -13.69 -13.12
C ASP A 239 -7.89 -12.94 -12.07
N MET A 240 -7.63 -13.19 -10.77
CA MET A 240 -8.31 -12.47 -9.69
C MET A 240 -8.00 -10.97 -9.72
N ALA A 241 -6.73 -10.60 -9.91
CA ALA A 241 -6.30 -9.19 -9.98
C ALA A 241 -6.90 -8.48 -11.20
N ASP A 242 -6.92 -9.11 -12.38
CA ASP A 242 -7.55 -8.55 -13.59
C ASP A 242 -9.05 -8.32 -13.38
N LYS A 243 -9.76 -9.30 -12.81
CA LYS A 243 -11.20 -9.18 -12.54
C LYS A 243 -11.53 -8.02 -11.61
N VAL A 244 -10.83 -7.88 -10.50
CA VAL A 244 -11.13 -6.84 -9.51
C VAL A 244 -10.74 -5.45 -10.00
N THR A 245 -9.60 -5.29 -10.67
CA THR A 245 -9.17 -4.00 -11.20
C THR A 245 -10.06 -3.51 -12.33
N ARG A 246 -10.52 -4.40 -13.22
CA ARG A 246 -11.50 -4.07 -14.26
C ARG A 246 -12.85 -3.66 -13.69
N ALA A 247 -13.33 -4.32 -12.62
CA ALA A 247 -14.59 -3.95 -11.96
C ALA A 247 -14.52 -2.57 -11.30
N LEU A 248 -13.34 -2.16 -10.81
CA LEU A 248 -13.10 -0.85 -10.21
C LEU A 248 -12.86 0.26 -11.23
N THR A 249 -12.47 -0.08 -12.44
CA THR A 249 -12.23 0.81 -13.58
C THR A 249 -11.05 1.79 -13.41
N GLY A 250 -10.62 2.36 -14.54
CA GLY A 250 -9.55 3.35 -14.59
C GLY A 250 -8.18 2.75 -14.92
N ALA A 251 -7.26 3.64 -15.29
CA ALA A 251 -5.86 3.30 -15.55
C ALA A 251 -5.01 3.69 -14.34
N GLY A 252 -4.16 2.78 -13.88
CA GLY A 252 -3.33 3.01 -12.70
C GLY A 252 -2.53 1.78 -12.32
N LEU A 253 -1.77 1.91 -11.24
CA LEU A 253 -1.12 0.79 -10.59
C LEU A 253 -1.93 0.37 -9.37
N TRP A 254 -1.99 -0.93 -9.16
CA TRP A 254 -2.74 -1.55 -8.07
C TRP A 254 -1.83 -2.52 -7.31
N GLY A 255 -1.77 -2.36 -5.99
CA GLY A 255 -1.18 -3.34 -5.11
C GLY A 255 -2.23 -4.37 -4.69
N VAL A 256 -2.18 -5.57 -5.27
CA VAL A 256 -3.13 -6.65 -4.95
C VAL A 256 -2.44 -7.68 -4.07
N GLU A 257 -2.96 -7.89 -2.86
CA GLU A 257 -2.39 -8.79 -1.88
C GLU A 257 -3.11 -10.13 -1.83
N PHE A 258 -2.32 -11.19 -1.73
CA PHE A 258 -2.80 -12.56 -1.68
C PHE A 258 -2.14 -13.37 -0.56
N PHE A 259 -2.90 -14.31 -0.01
CA PHE A 259 -2.34 -15.41 0.76
C PHE A 259 -2.17 -16.64 -0.14
N LEU A 260 -1.05 -17.34 0.06
CA LEU A 260 -0.81 -18.64 -0.51
C LEU A 260 -0.78 -19.69 0.61
N THR A 261 -1.67 -20.68 0.54
CA THR A 261 -1.70 -21.76 1.52
C THR A 261 -0.72 -22.88 1.14
N LYS A 262 -0.38 -23.74 2.09
CA LYS A 262 0.45 -24.94 1.84
C LYS A 262 -0.15 -25.91 0.81
N GLN A 263 -1.46 -25.83 0.60
CA GLN A 263 -2.21 -26.63 -0.38
C GLN A 263 -2.26 -25.99 -1.77
N GLY A 264 -1.59 -24.84 -1.96
CA GLY A 264 -1.61 -24.11 -3.23
C GLY A 264 -2.89 -23.34 -3.48
N GLU A 265 -3.70 -23.05 -2.42
CA GLU A 265 -4.85 -22.18 -2.56
C GLU A 265 -4.42 -20.71 -2.56
N VAL A 266 -4.81 -19.96 -3.59
CA VAL A 266 -4.62 -18.51 -3.68
C VAL A 266 -5.88 -17.83 -3.15
N ILE A 267 -5.72 -16.95 -2.16
CA ILE A 267 -6.81 -16.26 -1.50
C ILE A 267 -6.60 -14.75 -1.61
N PHE A 268 -7.56 -14.04 -2.20
CA PHE A 268 -7.55 -12.59 -2.27
C PHE A 268 -7.68 -11.99 -0.87
N SER A 269 -6.73 -11.14 -0.50
CA SER A 269 -6.69 -10.47 0.80
C SER A 269 -7.17 -9.03 0.72
N GLU A 270 -6.43 -8.16 0.03
CA GLU A 270 -6.69 -6.72 -0.03
C GLU A 270 -6.25 -6.15 -1.38
N LEU A 271 -6.67 -4.91 -1.67
CA LEU A 271 -6.25 -4.17 -2.85
C LEU A 271 -6.11 -2.68 -2.52
N SER A 272 -5.00 -2.10 -2.93
CA SER A 272 -4.72 -0.66 -2.91
C SER A 272 -4.68 -0.09 -4.33
N PRO A 273 -5.40 0.99 -4.65
CA PRO A 273 -5.47 1.57 -6.00
C PRO A 273 -4.33 2.58 -6.23
N ARG A 274 -3.13 2.25 -5.80
CA ARG A 274 -1.96 3.13 -5.73
C ARG A 274 -0.68 2.31 -5.54
N PRO A 275 0.53 2.92 -5.63
CA PRO A 275 1.77 2.28 -5.23
C PRO A 275 1.68 1.66 -3.84
N HIS A 276 2.34 0.54 -3.64
CA HIS A 276 2.26 -0.29 -2.45
C HIS A 276 3.59 -0.35 -1.71
N ASP A 277 3.56 -0.34 -0.38
CA ASP A 277 4.78 -0.39 0.45
C ASP A 277 5.74 -1.51 0.05
N THR A 278 5.20 -2.70 -0.29
CA THR A 278 6.00 -3.85 -0.71
C THR A 278 6.70 -3.61 -2.04
N GLY A 279 6.12 -2.80 -2.91
CA GLY A 279 6.67 -2.44 -4.22
C GLY A 279 7.89 -1.52 -4.16
N MET A 280 8.23 -0.97 -2.97
CA MET A 280 9.48 -0.23 -2.80
C MET A 280 10.72 -1.06 -3.18
N VAL A 281 10.64 -2.41 -3.17
CA VAL A 281 11.73 -3.27 -3.65
C VAL A 281 12.11 -2.97 -5.10
N THR A 282 11.17 -2.49 -5.93
CA THR A 282 11.41 -2.10 -7.32
C THR A 282 12.36 -0.90 -7.46
N LEU A 283 12.52 -0.07 -6.41
CA LEU A 283 13.54 0.98 -6.36
C LEU A 283 14.97 0.41 -6.30
N GLY A 284 15.11 -0.87 -6.01
CA GLY A 284 16.36 -1.64 -6.11
C GLY A 284 16.67 -2.11 -7.53
N HIS A 285 15.92 -1.68 -8.54
CA HIS A 285 16.02 -2.13 -9.93
C HIS A 285 15.72 -3.63 -10.11
N THR A 286 14.79 -4.15 -9.33
CA THR A 286 14.34 -5.54 -9.52
C THR A 286 13.54 -5.70 -10.81
N THR A 287 12.88 -4.63 -11.27
CA THR A 287 12.17 -4.57 -12.54
C THR A 287 12.69 -3.42 -13.41
N ASN A 288 12.49 -3.50 -14.72
CA ASN A 288 12.89 -2.50 -15.70
C ASN A 288 12.25 -1.12 -15.49
N LEU A 289 11.14 -1.05 -14.76
CA LEU A 289 10.47 0.17 -14.31
C LEU A 289 10.07 -0.02 -12.85
N SER A 290 10.32 0.97 -12.02
CA SER A 290 9.80 0.97 -10.64
C SER A 290 8.27 1.06 -10.63
N GLU A 291 7.64 0.62 -9.56
CA GLU A 291 6.18 0.77 -9.41
C GLU A 291 5.72 2.22 -9.59
N PHE A 292 6.54 3.18 -9.19
CA PHE A 292 6.24 4.62 -9.30
C PHE A 292 6.29 5.10 -10.75
N GLU A 293 7.24 4.59 -11.55
CA GLU A 293 7.32 4.86 -12.98
C GLU A 293 6.18 4.17 -13.74
N LEU A 294 5.79 2.95 -13.34
CA LEU A 294 4.63 2.25 -13.87
C LEU A 294 3.34 3.01 -13.57
N HIS A 295 3.15 3.44 -12.31
CA HIS A 295 2.01 4.26 -11.92
C HIS A 295 1.96 5.57 -12.70
N PHE A 296 3.08 6.28 -12.77
CA PHE A 296 3.18 7.52 -13.54
C PHE A 296 2.81 7.32 -15.01
N ARG A 297 3.32 6.27 -15.67
CA ARG A 297 2.95 5.99 -17.07
C ARG A 297 1.46 5.70 -17.23
N ALA A 298 0.88 4.92 -16.33
CA ALA A 298 -0.56 4.63 -16.35
C ALA A 298 -1.39 5.92 -16.13
N VAL A 299 -1.02 6.76 -15.17
CA VAL A 299 -1.63 8.07 -14.88
C VAL A 299 -1.64 8.96 -16.11
N MET A 300 -0.53 9.00 -16.83
CA MET A 300 -0.36 9.85 -18.01
C MET A 300 -0.90 9.23 -19.31
N GLY A 301 -1.37 7.98 -19.26
CA GLY A 301 -1.76 7.23 -20.46
C GLY A 301 -0.58 6.95 -21.41
N LEU A 302 0.64 6.85 -20.86
CA LEU A 302 1.83 6.53 -21.64
C LEU A 302 1.96 5.01 -21.83
N PRO A 303 2.51 4.55 -22.96
CA PRO A 303 2.65 3.13 -23.22
C PRO A 303 3.64 2.45 -22.26
N ILE A 304 3.32 1.23 -21.88
CA ILE A 304 4.19 0.32 -21.14
C ILE A 304 4.40 -0.90 -22.03
N ALA A 305 5.59 -1.01 -22.63
CA ALA A 305 5.90 -2.06 -23.60
C ALA A 305 5.99 -3.45 -22.95
N GLY A 306 6.36 -3.50 -21.68
CA GLY A 306 6.47 -4.74 -20.91
C GLY A 306 7.06 -4.48 -19.52
N ILE A 307 6.87 -5.44 -18.64
CA ILE A 307 7.43 -5.44 -17.29
C ILE A 307 8.21 -6.75 -17.14
N HIS A 308 9.48 -6.65 -16.80
CA HIS A 308 10.34 -7.82 -16.63
C HIS A 308 11.23 -7.69 -15.43
N LEU A 309 11.59 -8.83 -14.85
CA LEU A 309 12.60 -8.92 -13.81
C LEU A 309 13.97 -8.62 -14.41
N GLU A 310 14.72 -7.70 -13.80
CA GLU A 310 16.11 -7.40 -14.16
C GLU A 310 17.08 -7.93 -13.10
N HIS A 311 16.69 -7.83 -11.82
CA HIS A 311 17.49 -8.28 -10.70
C HIS A 311 16.64 -8.99 -9.65
N ALA A 312 17.20 -9.95 -8.95
CA ALA A 312 16.64 -10.34 -7.67
C ALA A 312 16.97 -9.25 -6.64
N GLY A 313 16.04 -8.97 -5.73
CA GLY A 313 16.28 -7.94 -4.73
C GLY A 313 15.41 -8.08 -3.49
N ALA A 314 15.80 -7.35 -2.45
CA ALA A 314 15.06 -7.25 -1.21
C ALA A 314 15.10 -5.84 -0.66
N SER A 315 14.06 -5.47 0.07
CA SER A 315 13.99 -4.23 0.85
C SER A 315 13.72 -4.54 2.31
N ALA A 316 14.25 -3.71 3.21
CA ALA A 316 13.97 -3.77 4.63
C ALA A 316 13.78 -2.35 5.19
N VAL A 317 12.82 -2.18 6.09
CA VAL A 317 12.50 -0.87 6.68
C VAL A 317 13.57 -0.40 7.66
N ILE A 318 13.82 0.90 7.66
CA ILE A 318 14.62 1.60 8.67
C ILE A 318 13.63 2.21 9.66
N LEU A 319 13.65 1.74 10.90
CA LEU A 319 12.72 2.16 11.95
C LEU A 319 13.35 3.18 12.88
N SER A 320 12.56 4.15 13.34
CA SER A 320 13.02 5.10 14.36
C SER A 320 13.14 4.42 15.73
N PRO A 321 14.29 4.61 16.42
CA PRO A 321 14.48 4.15 17.80
C PRO A 321 13.89 5.09 18.85
N VAL A 322 13.46 6.29 18.45
CA VAL A 322 13.13 7.39 19.37
C VAL A 322 11.92 8.19 18.90
N GLU A 323 11.33 8.94 19.84
CA GLU A 323 10.46 10.08 19.55
C GLU A 323 11.32 11.31 19.32
N SER A 324 11.14 12.03 18.21
CA SER A 324 11.90 13.27 17.92
C SER A 324 11.17 14.14 16.91
N ASN A 325 11.20 15.44 17.14
CA ASN A 325 10.82 16.48 16.16
C ASN A 325 12.05 17.03 15.41
N ASP A 326 13.25 16.58 15.77
CA ASP A 326 14.48 16.94 15.10
C ASP A 326 14.89 15.87 14.08
N PRO A 327 15.65 16.23 13.03
CA PRO A 327 16.17 15.28 12.08
C PRO A 327 17.01 14.18 12.75
N LEU A 328 16.78 12.92 12.35
CA LEU A 328 17.54 11.80 12.88
C LEU A 328 18.94 11.72 12.26
N PRO A 329 19.95 11.27 13.02
CA PRO A 329 21.31 11.09 12.54
C PRO A 329 21.48 9.78 11.76
N TYR A 330 21.16 9.77 10.47
CA TYR A 330 21.30 8.59 9.62
C TYR A 330 22.76 8.24 9.33
N ASN A 331 23.21 7.09 9.78
CA ASN A 331 24.54 6.56 9.45
C ASN A 331 24.50 5.81 8.11
N LEU A 332 24.68 6.54 7.02
CA LEU A 332 24.67 5.96 5.67
C LEU A 332 26.00 5.31 5.28
N VAL A 333 27.10 5.75 5.92
CA VAL A 333 28.47 5.37 5.51
C VAL A 333 28.68 3.87 5.61
N GLU A 334 28.32 3.25 6.73
CA GLU A 334 28.55 1.82 6.92
C GLU A 334 27.67 0.97 5.98
N ALA A 335 26.41 1.36 5.82
CA ALA A 335 25.50 0.62 4.95
C ALA A 335 25.89 0.71 3.45
N LEU A 336 26.46 1.83 3.01
CA LEU A 336 26.83 2.05 1.61
C LEU A 336 28.25 1.54 1.27
N LYS A 337 28.98 0.96 2.21
CA LYS A 337 30.27 0.26 1.91
C LYS A 337 30.05 -1.06 1.16
N GLU A 338 28.88 -1.63 1.27
CA GLU A 338 28.55 -2.88 0.59
C GLU A 338 27.95 -2.61 -0.79
N ASP A 339 28.51 -3.29 -1.79
CA ASP A 339 28.02 -3.20 -3.18
C ASP A 339 26.59 -3.70 -3.33
N HIS A 340 25.93 -3.32 -4.43
CA HIS A 340 24.54 -3.67 -4.71
C HIS A 340 23.58 -3.27 -3.58
N THR A 341 23.84 -2.10 -2.98
CA THR A 341 23.05 -1.52 -1.88
C THR A 341 22.58 -0.12 -2.24
N ARG A 342 21.33 0.16 -1.94
CA ARG A 342 20.72 1.51 -2.04
C ARG A 342 19.95 1.81 -0.78
N ILE A 343 19.80 3.10 -0.47
CA ILE A 343 19.03 3.56 0.69
C ILE A 343 18.07 4.65 0.21
N ARG A 344 16.84 4.62 0.74
CA ARG A 344 15.88 5.71 0.59
C ARG A 344 15.50 6.20 1.98
N ILE A 345 15.85 7.43 2.30
CA ILE A 345 15.37 8.12 3.48
C ILE A 345 14.12 8.89 3.09
N PHE A 346 13.04 8.67 3.80
CA PHE A 346 11.73 9.23 3.44
C PHE A 346 11.67 10.74 3.64
N GLY A 347 12.38 11.26 4.65
CA GLY A 347 12.37 12.69 4.96
C GLY A 347 11.16 13.12 5.78
N LYS A 348 10.59 12.22 6.58
CA LYS A 348 9.49 12.54 7.50
C LYS A 348 9.99 13.56 8.54
N PRO A 349 9.23 14.66 8.80
CA PRO A 349 9.66 15.72 9.70
C PRO A 349 9.69 15.30 11.17
N GLU A 350 8.88 14.32 11.53
CA GLU A 350 8.79 13.81 12.90
C GLU A 350 9.14 12.32 12.93
N ALA A 351 9.74 11.88 14.01
CA ALA A 351 10.06 10.49 14.27
C ALA A 351 9.31 10.00 15.51
N HIS A 352 8.70 8.83 15.41
CA HIS A 352 8.09 8.13 16.53
C HIS A 352 8.70 6.76 16.65
N PHE A 353 8.79 6.21 17.85
CA PHE A 353 9.32 4.87 18.05
C PHE A 353 8.64 3.87 17.11
N GLY A 354 9.44 3.12 16.35
CA GLY A 354 8.96 2.16 15.36
C GLY A 354 8.34 2.77 14.09
N ARG A 355 8.40 4.10 13.90
CA ARG A 355 7.99 4.72 12.63
C ARG A 355 8.98 4.38 11.54
N ARG A 356 8.48 4.02 10.36
CA ARG A 356 9.29 3.79 9.16
C ARG A 356 9.87 5.11 8.66
N MET A 357 11.20 5.24 8.66
CA MET A 357 11.94 6.44 8.27
C MET A 357 12.66 6.29 6.94
N GLY A 358 12.76 5.07 6.44
CA GLY A 358 13.42 4.76 5.18
C GLY A 358 13.37 3.28 4.86
N VAL A 359 14.01 2.91 3.77
CA VAL A 359 14.25 1.52 3.37
C VAL A 359 15.69 1.34 2.88
N THR A 360 16.26 0.18 3.18
CA THR A 360 17.47 -0.35 2.58
C THR A 360 17.08 -1.32 1.48
N LEU A 361 17.73 -1.22 0.33
CA LEU A 361 17.47 -2.02 -0.86
C LEU A 361 18.76 -2.76 -1.23
N CYS A 362 18.70 -4.08 -1.32
CA CYS A 362 19.79 -4.91 -1.79
C CYS A 362 19.36 -5.69 -3.03
N TYR A 363 20.24 -5.84 -4.00
CA TYR A 363 19.95 -6.55 -5.25
C TYR A 363 21.15 -7.38 -5.72
N GLY A 364 20.92 -8.27 -6.63
CA GLY A 364 21.92 -9.15 -7.24
C GLY A 364 21.45 -9.61 -8.61
N GLU A 365 22.13 -10.61 -9.19
CA GLU A 365 21.72 -11.22 -10.44
C GLU A 365 20.27 -11.76 -10.34
N PRO A 366 19.55 -11.94 -11.47
CA PRO A 366 18.15 -12.36 -11.44
C PRO A 366 17.87 -13.68 -10.71
N ASP A 367 18.86 -14.55 -10.61
CA ASP A 367 18.82 -15.84 -9.92
C ASP A 367 19.47 -15.83 -8.53
N ALA A 368 19.85 -14.66 -8.02
CA ALA A 368 20.47 -14.54 -6.70
C ALA A 368 19.50 -15.01 -5.59
N ASP A 369 20.09 -15.59 -4.53
CA ASP A 369 19.32 -16.03 -3.35
C ASP A 369 18.63 -14.84 -2.65
N THR A 370 17.33 -14.78 -2.78
CA THR A 370 16.52 -13.73 -2.13
C THR A 370 16.59 -13.79 -0.61
N THR A 371 16.85 -14.93 0.00
CA THR A 371 17.03 -15.06 1.46
C THR A 371 18.28 -14.31 1.90
N ALA A 372 19.40 -14.53 1.21
CA ALA A 372 20.63 -13.82 1.50
C ALA A 372 20.50 -12.30 1.29
N LEU A 373 19.75 -11.87 0.25
CA LEU A 373 19.47 -10.46 0.00
C LEU A 373 18.59 -9.83 1.09
N ARG A 374 17.58 -10.56 1.59
CA ARG A 374 16.72 -10.14 2.71
C ARG A 374 17.54 -9.96 3.99
N ASP A 375 18.40 -10.93 4.32
CA ASP A 375 19.26 -10.85 5.51
C ASP A 375 20.26 -9.69 5.42
N LYS A 376 20.82 -9.48 4.23
CA LYS A 376 21.67 -8.32 3.95
C LYS A 376 20.89 -7.00 4.14
N ALA A 377 19.70 -6.86 3.55
CA ALA A 377 18.89 -5.65 3.65
C ALA A 377 18.52 -5.34 5.11
N LYS A 378 18.08 -6.34 5.88
CA LYS A 378 17.77 -6.19 7.33
C LYS A 378 18.98 -5.74 8.13
N ARG A 379 20.12 -6.40 7.94
CA ARG A 379 21.36 -6.07 8.65
C ARG A 379 21.80 -4.64 8.35
N LEU A 380 21.75 -4.21 7.09
CA LEU A 380 22.12 -2.86 6.70
C LEU A 380 21.09 -1.82 7.17
N ALA A 381 19.80 -2.12 7.15
CA ALA A 381 18.78 -1.24 7.72
C ALA A 381 19.03 -0.98 9.21
N ALA A 382 19.42 -2.00 9.96
CA ALA A 382 19.77 -1.89 11.38
C ALA A 382 20.95 -0.95 11.63
N THR A 383 21.92 -0.85 10.72
CA THR A 383 23.09 0.03 10.91
C THR A 383 22.76 1.52 10.74
N VAL A 384 21.71 1.85 10.00
CA VAL A 384 21.40 3.26 9.64
C VAL A 384 20.96 4.08 10.86
N LEU A 385 20.13 3.52 11.72
CA LEU A 385 19.66 4.15 12.97
C LEU A 385 19.92 3.30 14.22
N GLY A 386 20.69 2.21 14.11
CA GLY A 386 20.96 1.31 15.22
C GLY A 386 19.72 0.51 15.68
N THR A 387 18.83 0.13 14.74
CA THR A 387 17.54 -0.49 15.06
C THR A 387 17.28 -1.75 14.26
N ASP A 388 16.65 -2.73 14.90
CA ASP A 388 16.17 -3.93 14.22
C ASP A 388 14.89 -3.62 13.44
N PRO A 389 14.77 -4.00 12.13
CA PRO A 389 13.53 -3.90 11.37
C PRO A 389 12.32 -4.63 11.99
N TYR A 390 12.56 -5.53 12.92
CA TYR A 390 11.54 -6.28 13.65
C TYR A 390 11.31 -5.81 15.08
N MET A 391 11.88 -4.66 15.50
CA MET A 391 11.61 -4.13 16.83
C MET A 391 10.10 -3.93 17.08
N GLU A 392 9.66 -4.12 18.30
CA GLU A 392 8.28 -3.87 18.69
C GLU A 392 8.03 -2.37 18.93
N LYS A 393 6.81 -1.94 18.61
CA LYS A 393 6.34 -0.58 18.91
C LYS A 393 5.92 -0.47 20.36
#